data_9623d709a9bfdf9760be83e7186a6057
#
_entry.id   9623d709a9bfdf9760be83e7186a6057
#
_cell.length_a   1.000
_cell.length_b   1.000
_cell.length_c   1.000
_cell.angle_alpha   90.00
_cell.angle_beta   90.00
_cell.angle_gamma   90.00
#
_symmetry.space_group_name_H-M   'P 1'
#
loop_
_entity.id
_entity.type
_entity.pdbx_description
1 polymer ?
#
loop_
_entity_poly.entity_id
_entity_poly.type
_entity_poly.pdbx_seq_one_letter_code
_entity_poly.pdbx_strand_id
1 'polypeptide(L)'
;MKKTLAFTKSLYYNLDIFALKKDTGDFLEHYFTNNENVRSDLRTIKYEVKGVPFSFLSDNGVFSKDEIDYGSIVLVNSILKNTNNDNLNILDVGCGYGFIGISLSKLLHSHVDMVDVNNRCLHLATQNIKNNKVDAFAFYSDALDSVNKKYDLIVTNPPIRAGKKVVNKILFDAMRHLLPGCSLWFVIRKNQGAKSAIKDLESQGYVVEILEKDKGFYIMKATCK
;
A
#
# COMPACT_ATOMS: atom_id res chain seq x y z
N MET A 1 47.23 27.76 1.28
CA MET A 1 45.78 27.98 1.02
C MET A 1 45.06 26.66 1.28
N LYS A 2 44.39 26.56 2.42
CA LYS A 2 43.64 25.37 2.85
C LYS A 2 42.17 25.61 2.53
N LYS A 3 41.55 24.75 1.72
CA LYS A 3 40.11 24.73 1.49
C LYS A 3 39.48 23.75 2.47
N THR A 4 38.64 24.28 3.35
CA THR A 4 37.87 23.56 4.34
C THR A 4 36.64 22.93 3.67
N LEU A 5 36.50 21.62 3.78
CA LEU A 5 35.28 20.91 3.42
C LEU A 5 34.29 21.03 4.58
N ALA A 6 33.13 21.60 4.32
CA ALA A 6 32.03 21.65 5.26
C ALA A 6 31.21 20.35 5.19
N PHE A 7 31.21 19.58 6.27
CA PHE A 7 30.31 18.45 6.48
C PHE A 7 28.95 18.98 6.93
N THR A 8 27.93 18.80 6.12
CA THR A 8 26.53 19.04 6.54
C THR A 8 26.07 17.87 7.41
N LYS A 9 25.83 18.15 8.67
CA LYS A 9 25.19 17.27 9.65
C LYS A 9 23.73 17.09 9.27
N SER A 10 23.33 15.85 9.02
CA SER A 10 21.93 15.42 8.97
C SER A 10 21.30 15.58 10.35
N LEU A 11 20.24 16.39 10.45
CA LEU A 11 19.45 16.52 11.68
C LEU A 11 18.58 15.27 11.85
N TYR A 12 18.87 14.51 12.89
CA TYR A 12 17.93 13.55 13.47
C TYR A 12 16.86 14.34 14.24
N TYR A 13 15.63 14.30 13.77
CA TYR A 13 14.49 14.75 14.58
C TYR A 13 14.08 13.61 15.52
N ASN A 14 14.53 13.71 16.77
CA ASN A 14 13.86 13.06 17.90
C ASN A 14 12.64 13.93 18.25
N LEU A 15 11.46 13.42 18.06
CA LEU A 15 10.25 13.97 18.66
C LEU A 15 9.69 12.93 19.64
N ASP A 16 10.04 13.14 20.91
CA ASP A 16 9.31 12.58 22.03
C ASP A 16 7.91 13.20 22.07
N ILE A 17 6.91 12.41 21.71
CA ILE A 17 5.52 12.71 22.07
C ILE A 17 5.00 11.52 22.89
N PHE A 18 5.47 11.44 24.13
CA PHE A 18 4.80 10.67 25.18
C PHE A 18 4.09 11.65 26.11
N ALA A 19 2.77 11.72 26.02
CA ALA A 19 1.91 11.88 27.20
C ALA A 19 0.42 11.77 26.83
N LEU A 20 -0.25 10.88 27.59
CA LEU A 20 -1.67 10.88 27.94
C LEU A 20 -2.67 10.28 26.93
N LYS A 21 -2.98 8.95 27.12
CA LYS A 21 -4.31 8.57 27.64
C LYS A 21 -4.28 7.10 28.07
N LYS A 22 -4.43 6.87 29.39
CA LYS A 22 -4.94 5.62 29.94
C LYS A 22 -6.44 5.56 29.64
N ASP A 23 -6.86 4.59 28.85
CA ASP A 23 -8.19 4.03 28.94
C ASP A 23 -8.09 2.53 28.74
N THR A 24 -8.61 1.81 29.74
CA THR A 24 -8.66 0.36 29.84
C THR A 24 -9.69 -0.18 28.86
N GLY A 25 -9.23 -0.67 27.71
CA GLY A 25 -9.99 -1.46 26.76
C GLY A 25 -9.05 -2.46 26.10
N ASP A 26 -9.48 -3.70 25.94
CA ASP A 26 -8.73 -4.76 25.25
C ASP A 26 -8.18 -4.25 23.93
N PHE A 27 -6.90 -3.89 23.91
CA PHE A 27 -6.17 -3.55 22.68
C PHE A 27 -5.92 -4.85 21.92
N LEU A 28 -6.87 -5.23 21.08
CA LEU A 28 -6.57 -6.10 19.95
C LEU A 28 -5.56 -5.33 19.07
N GLU A 29 -4.30 -5.73 19.16
CA GLU A 29 -3.25 -5.19 18.29
C GLU A 29 -3.58 -5.56 16.83
N HIS A 30 -4.05 -4.59 16.09
CA HIS A 30 -4.42 -4.76 14.68
C HIS A 30 -3.22 -4.49 13.78
N TYR A 31 -3.05 -5.29 12.73
CA TYR A 31 -1.95 -5.16 11.75
C TYR A 31 -1.89 -3.79 11.05
N PHE A 32 -2.94 -2.97 11.12
CA PHE A 32 -3.00 -1.61 10.59
C PHE A 32 -2.63 -0.53 11.63
N THR A 33 -1.97 -0.91 12.72
CA THR A 33 -1.39 -0.03 13.74
C THR A 33 0.06 -0.44 14.00
N ASN A 34 0.82 0.40 14.71
CA ASN A 34 2.16 0.00 15.15
C ASN A 34 2.07 -1.08 16.23
N ASN A 35 2.55 -2.29 15.90
CA ASN A 35 2.54 -3.47 16.76
C ASN A 35 3.92 -3.67 17.41
N GLU A 36 4.40 -2.71 18.19
CA GLU A 36 5.75 -2.72 18.78
C GLU A 36 5.97 -3.89 19.73
N ASN A 37 4.91 -4.35 20.43
CA ASN A 37 4.97 -5.42 21.42
C ASN A 37 4.85 -6.84 20.82
N VAL A 38 4.53 -6.99 19.55
CA VAL A 38 4.42 -8.32 18.93
C VAL A 38 5.81 -8.88 18.67
N ARG A 39 6.10 -10.06 19.26
CA ARG A 39 7.37 -10.74 19.04
C ARG A 39 7.59 -11.04 17.56
N SER A 40 8.74 -10.66 17.04
CA SER A 40 9.15 -10.96 15.66
C SER A 40 9.39 -12.44 15.45
N ASP A 41 8.96 -12.92 14.28
CA ASP A 41 9.18 -14.28 13.78
C ASP A 41 9.22 -14.20 12.25
N LEU A 42 10.40 -13.85 11.74
CA LEU A 42 10.61 -13.62 10.31
C LEU A 42 10.41 -14.89 9.49
N ARG A 43 9.68 -14.74 8.40
CA ARG A 43 9.40 -15.78 7.41
C ARG A 43 9.73 -15.32 6.01
N THR A 44 10.01 -16.27 5.14
CA THR A 44 10.20 -16.00 3.70
C THR A 44 9.07 -16.65 2.93
N ILE A 45 8.31 -15.83 2.22
CA ILE A 45 7.27 -16.26 1.28
C ILE A 45 7.84 -16.18 -0.13
N LYS A 46 7.92 -17.32 -0.82
CA LYS A 46 8.29 -17.37 -2.24
C LYS A 46 7.01 -17.39 -3.07
N TYR A 47 6.95 -16.59 -4.10
CA TYR A 47 5.79 -16.50 -4.97
C TYR A 47 6.21 -16.20 -6.42
N GLU A 48 5.38 -16.60 -7.38
CA GLU A 48 5.61 -16.35 -8.80
C GLU A 48 4.43 -15.58 -9.40
N VAL A 49 4.73 -14.50 -10.11
CA VAL A 49 3.74 -13.71 -10.85
C VAL A 49 4.14 -13.71 -12.33
N LYS A 50 3.28 -14.22 -13.20
CA LYS A 50 3.54 -14.29 -14.66
C LYS A 50 4.89 -14.95 -15.02
N GLY A 51 5.31 -15.99 -14.31
CA GLY A 51 6.58 -16.67 -14.53
C GLY A 51 7.81 -15.96 -13.93
N VAL A 52 7.63 -14.83 -13.26
CA VAL A 52 8.70 -14.09 -12.59
C VAL A 52 8.73 -14.43 -11.11
N PRO A 53 9.86 -14.92 -10.58
CA PRO A 53 9.98 -15.28 -9.16
C PRO A 53 10.18 -14.05 -8.28
N PHE A 54 9.56 -14.11 -7.09
CA PHE A 54 9.68 -13.13 -6.00
C PHE A 54 9.98 -13.82 -4.68
N SER A 55 10.63 -13.09 -3.78
CA SER A 55 10.88 -13.52 -2.41
C SER A 55 10.52 -12.37 -1.46
N PHE A 56 9.60 -12.62 -0.54
CA PHE A 56 9.13 -11.63 0.43
C PHE A 56 9.45 -12.08 1.85
N LEU A 57 10.11 -11.22 2.61
CA LEU A 57 10.16 -11.33 4.05
C LEU A 57 8.83 -10.89 4.62
N SER A 58 8.31 -11.65 5.56
CA SER A 58 7.12 -11.38 6.34
C SER A 58 7.40 -11.59 7.82
N ASP A 59 6.53 -11.09 8.71
CA ASP A 59 6.69 -11.20 10.15
C ASP A 59 5.33 -11.27 10.86
N ASN A 60 5.34 -11.58 12.15
CA ASN A 60 4.16 -11.39 12.99
C ASN A 60 3.78 -9.88 13.04
N GLY A 61 2.49 -9.60 13.23
CA GLY A 61 1.99 -8.21 13.29
C GLY A 61 1.82 -7.52 11.93
N VAL A 62 1.99 -8.25 10.82
CA VAL A 62 1.65 -7.75 9.48
C VAL A 62 0.50 -8.55 8.88
N PHE A 63 -0.21 -7.94 7.94
CA PHE A 63 -1.30 -8.60 7.21
C PHE A 63 -0.76 -9.73 6.34
N SER A 64 -1.50 -10.88 6.32
CA SER A 64 -1.19 -12.05 5.48
C SER A 64 0.25 -12.57 5.67
N LYS A 65 0.63 -12.74 6.92
CA LYS A 65 2.01 -13.06 7.34
C LYS A 65 2.55 -14.41 6.87
N ASP A 66 1.67 -15.38 6.62
CA ASP A 66 2.04 -16.77 6.30
C ASP A 66 1.98 -17.08 4.80
N GLU A 67 1.17 -16.32 4.03
CA GLU A 67 0.99 -16.46 2.59
C GLU A 67 0.59 -15.14 1.94
N ILE A 68 0.74 -15.02 0.62
CA ILE A 68 0.27 -13.83 -0.10
C ILE A 68 -1.26 -13.78 -0.10
N ASP A 69 -1.82 -12.63 0.25
CA ASP A 69 -3.27 -12.43 0.23
C ASP A 69 -3.86 -12.61 -1.16
N TYR A 70 -4.91 -13.42 -1.23
CA TYR A 70 -5.55 -13.75 -2.51
C TYR A 70 -6.12 -12.52 -3.23
N GLY A 71 -6.72 -11.57 -2.50
CA GLY A 71 -7.23 -10.33 -3.09
C GLY A 71 -6.13 -9.50 -3.73
N SER A 72 -4.96 -9.43 -3.09
CA SER A 72 -3.78 -8.76 -3.63
C SER A 72 -3.24 -9.44 -4.88
N ILE A 73 -3.27 -10.80 -4.93
CA ILE A 73 -2.88 -11.56 -6.13
C ILE A 73 -3.82 -11.24 -7.30
N VAL A 74 -5.13 -11.29 -7.08
CA VAL A 74 -6.12 -11.00 -8.15
C VAL A 74 -5.99 -9.55 -8.61
N LEU A 75 -5.77 -8.61 -7.69
CA LEU A 75 -5.57 -7.19 -8.02
C LEU A 75 -4.34 -6.98 -8.92
N VAL A 76 -3.18 -7.52 -8.55
CA VAL A 76 -1.95 -7.43 -9.36
C VAL A 76 -2.17 -8.03 -10.74
N ASN A 77 -2.73 -9.25 -10.83
CA ASN A 77 -2.99 -9.91 -12.11
C ASN A 77 -3.96 -9.12 -12.99
N SER A 78 -5.00 -8.52 -12.41
CA SER A 78 -5.97 -7.70 -13.12
C SER A 78 -5.33 -6.42 -13.67
N ILE A 79 -4.48 -5.75 -12.89
CA ILE A 79 -3.70 -4.59 -13.36
C ILE A 79 -2.82 -4.99 -14.53
N LEU A 80 -2.01 -6.04 -14.41
CA LEU A 80 -1.10 -6.52 -15.45
C LEU A 80 -1.81 -6.98 -16.74
N LYS A 81 -3.07 -7.37 -16.65
CA LYS A 81 -3.89 -7.75 -17.80
C LYS A 81 -4.46 -6.53 -18.55
N ASN A 82 -4.70 -5.44 -17.85
CA ASN A 82 -5.41 -4.26 -18.36
C ASN A 82 -4.51 -3.03 -18.52
N THR A 83 -3.21 -3.14 -18.20
CA THR A 83 -2.24 -2.05 -18.31
C THR A 83 -1.15 -2.46 -19.28
N ASN A 84 -1.01 -1.71 -20.36
CA ASN A 84 0.02 -1.93 -21.39
C ASN A 84 1.15 -0.89 -21.29
N ASN A 85 1.15 -0.06 -20.26
CA ASN A 85 2.12 1.02 -20.08
C ASN A 85 3.19 0.61 -19.08
N ASP A 86 4.44 0.81 -19.45
CA ASP A 86 5.61 0.73 -18.58
C ASP A 86 6.03 2.14 -18.11
N ASN A 87 6.96 2.19 -17.18
CA ASN A 87 7.56 3.44 -16.68
C ASN A 87 6.54 4.40 -16.03
N LEU A 88 5.56 3.86 -15.33
CA LEU A 88 4.57 4.62 -14.58
C LEU A 88 5.14 5.09 -13.23
N ASN A 89 4.62 6.21 -12.72
CA ASN A 89 4.75 6.55 -11.31
C ASN A 89 3.54 5.98 -10.57
N ILE A 90 3.77 4.99 -9.73
CA ILE A 90 2.72 4.25 -9.03
C ILE A 90 2.78 4.56 -7.53
N LEU A 91 1.63 4.60 -6.86
CA LEU A 91 1.53 4.63 -5.41
C LEU A 91 0.78 3.40 -4.91
N ASP A 92 1.40 2.65 -3.99
CA ASP A 92 0.76 1.54 -3.24
C ASP A 92 0.40 2.01 -1.84
N VAL A 93 -0.90 2.13 -1.55
CA VAL A 93 -1.42 2.65 -0.28
C VAL A 93 -1.83 1.52 0.64
N GLY A 94 -1.23 1.48 1.85
CA GLY A 94 -1.35 0.35 2.76
C GLY A 94 -0.55 -0.85 2.26
N CYS A 95 0.71 -0.60 1.93
CA CYS A 95 1.54 -1.55 1.17
C CYS A 95 1.88 -2.84 1.92
N GLY A 96 1.73 -2.89 3.25
CA GLY A 96 2.17 -4.02 4.05
C GLY A 96 3.66 -4.30 3.84
N TYR A 97 4.03 -5.57 3.65
CA TYR A 97 5.41 -5.95 3.35
C TYR A 97 5.79 -5.77 1.86
N GLY A 98 4.92 -5.15 1.04
CA GLY A 98 5.24 -4.65 -0.29
C GLY A 98 4.86 -5.56 -1.46
N PHE A 99 4.01 -6.58 -1.30
CA PHE A 99 3.69 -7.52 -2.39
C PHE A 99 3.18 -6.82 -3.65
N ILE A 100 2.18 -5.93 -3.52
CA ILE A 100 1.55 -5.27 -4.68
C ILE A 100 2.57 -4.35 -5.36
N GLY A 101 3.13 -3.39 -4.61
CA GLY A 101 4.04 -2.39 -5.17
C GLY A 101 5.30 -3.00 -5.80
N ILE A 102 5.93 -3.97 -5.15
CA ILE A 102 7.12 -4.66 -5.66
C ILE A 102 6.81 -5.46 -6.94
N SER A 103 5.66 -6.14 -6.97
CA SER A 103 5.23 -6.89 -8.17
C SER A 103 5.00 -5.97 -9.35
N LEU A 104 4.30 -4.85 -9.14
CA LEU A 104 4.05 -3.86 -10.19
C LEU A 104 5.33 -3.17 -10.65
N SER A 105 6.23 -2.78 -9.72
CA SER A 105 7.53 -2.19 -10.08
C SER A 105 8.32 -3.10 -11.01
N LYS A 106 8.42 -4.40 -10.68
CA LYS A 106 9.21 -5.34 -11.46
C LYS A 106 8.60 -5.68 -12.81
N LEU A 107 7.27 -5.83 -12.88
CA LEU A 107 6.57 -6.34 -14.07
C LEU A 107 6.12 -5.25 -15.03
N LEU A 108 6.02 -4.00 -14.57
CA LEU A 108 5.73 -2.82 -15.40
C LEU A 108 6.95 -1.89 -15.56
N HIS A 109 8.14 -2.31 -15.10
CA HIS A 109 9.36 -1.50 -15.12
C HIS A 109 9.12 -0.06 -14.61
N SER A 110 8.35 0.06 -13.52
CA SER A 110 7.77 1.31 -13.02
C SER A 110 8.35 1.70 -11.67
N HIS A 111 8.45 3.01 -11.41
CA HIS A 111 8.75 3.51 -10.07
C HIS A 111 7.53 3.40 -9.17
N VAL A 112 7.71 2.86 -7.96
CA VAL A 112 6.59 2.70 -7.00
C VAL A 112 6.94 3.32 -5.64
N ASP A 113 6.18 4.34 -5.26
CA ASP A 113 6.13 4.77 -3.87
C ASP A 113 5.16 3.86 -3.09
N MET A 114 5.54 3.48 -1.90
CA MET A 114 4.76 2.58 -1.05
C MET A 114 4.58 3.21 0.33
N VAL A 115 3.34 3.30 0.80
CA VAL A 115 3.05 3.92 2.10
C VAL A 115 2.29 2.98 3.02
N ASP A 116 2.61 3.04 4.30
CA ASP A 116 1.90 2.33 5.37
C ASP A 116 2.03 3.11 6.69
N VAL A 117 1.11 2.87 7.63
CA VAL A 117 1.18 3.41 9.00
C VAL A 117 1.97 2.51 9.94
N ASN A 118 2.19 1.26 9.56
CA ASN A 118 2.88 0.27 10.37
C ASN A 118 4.38 0.26 10.05
N ASN A 119 5.21 0.72 10.99
CA ASN A 119 6.68 0.77 10.81
C ASN A 119 7.31 -0.59 10.54
N ARG A 120 6.74 -1.69 11.07
CA ARG A 120 7.19 -3.05 10.78
C ARG A 120 6.96 -3.42 9.31
N CYS A 121 5.80 -3.05 8.77
CA CYS A 121 5.51 -3.20 7.34
C CYS A 121 6.54 -2.46 6.48
N LEU A 122 6.83 -1.20 6.80
CA LEU A 122 7.80 -0.38 6.07
C LEU A 122 9.22 -0.95 6.13
N HIS A 123 9.62 -1.47 7.29
CA HIS A 123 10.91 -2.13 7.43
C HIS A 123 11.01 -3.38 6.52
N LEU A 124 9.98 -4.23 6.53
CA LEU A 124 9.90 -5.40 5.65
C LEU A 124 9.86 -5.01 4.18
N ALA A 125 9.01 -4.02 3.82
CA ALA A 125 8.92 -3.52 2.44
C ALA A 125 10.27 -3.01 1.93
N THR A 126 11.01 -2.24 2.74
CA THR A 126 12.34 -1.75 2.39
C THR A 126 13.33 -2.89 2.13
N GLN A 127 13.29 -3.96 2.93
CA GLN A 127 14.12 -5.15 2.70
C GLN A 127 13.70 -5.90 1.44
N ASN A 128 12.39 -6.05 1.22
CA ASN A 128 11.82 -6.74 0.07
C ASN A 128 12.09 -6.01 -1.25
N ILE A 129 12.09 -4.68 -1.25
CA ILE A 129 12.53 -3.86 -2.39
C ILE A 129 13.96 -4.25 -2.80
N LYS A 130 14.88 -4.29 -1.85
CA LYS A 130 16.29 -4.65 -2.09
C LYS A 130 16.42 -6.09 -2.57
N ASN A 131 15.73 -7.05 -1.93
CA ASN A 131 15.80 -8.46 -2.25
C ASN A 131 15.28 -8.76 -3.67
N ASN A 132 14.24 -8.06 -4.11
CA ASN A 132 13.65 -8.21 -5.45
C ASN A 132 14.27 -7.28 -6.50
N LYS A 133 15.18 -6.38 -6.10
CA LYS A 133 15.94 -5.45 -6.97
C LYS A 133 15.01 -4.61 -7.85
N VAL A 134 14.06 -3.94 -7.24
CA VAL A 134 13.05 -3.12 -7.91
C VAL A 134 13.25 -1.64 -7.62
N ASP A 135 12.74 -0.77 -8.49
CA ASP A 135 12.70 0.68 -8.30
C ASP A 135 11.47 1.07 -7.50
N ALA A 136 11.61 1.06 -6.16
CA ALA A 136 10.54 1.44 -5.25
C ALA A 136 11.09 2.08 -3.98
N PHE A 137 10.24 2.86 -3.31
CA PHE A 137 10.57 3.52 -2.05
C PHE A 137 9.41 3.42 -1.06
N ALA A 138 9.68 2.95 0.17
CA ALA A 138 8.67 2.80 1.21
C ALA A 138 8.85 3.87 2.30
N PHE A 139 7.75 4.54 2.70
CA PHE A 139 7.78 5.57 3.74
C PHE A 139 6.47 5.65 4.51
N TYR A 140 6.53 6.24 5.72
CA TYR A 140 5.37 6.39 6.60
C TYR A 140 4.36 7.40 6.05
N SER A 141 3.08 7.01 6.06
CA SER A 141 1.96 7.93 5.84
C SER A 141 0.69 7.37 6.48
N ASP A 142 -0.08 8.22 7.17
CA ASP A 142 -1.48 7.90 7.50
C ASP A 142 -2.33 8.17 6.24
N ALA A 143 -2.78 7.10 5.61
CA ALA A 143 -3.32 7.14 4.26
C ALA A 143 -2.35 7.90 3.32
N LEU A 144 -2.73 9.09 2.83
CA LEU A 144 -1.91 9.89 1.93
C LEU A 144 -1.43 11.22 2.54
N ASP A 145 -1.50 11.38 3.86
CA ASP A 145 -1.18 12.66 4.53
C ASP A 145 0.28 13.12 4.31
N SER A 146 1.22 12.20 4.09
CA SER A 146 2.62 12.50 3.77
C SER A 146 2.94 12.48 2.28
N VAL A 147 1.94 12.29 1.42
CA VAL A 147 2.11 12.20 -0.04
C VAL A 147 1.92 13.58 -0.67
N ASN A 148 2.96 14.08 -1.36
CA ASN A 148 2.97 15.46 -1.90
C ASN A 148 2.96 15.52 -3.43
N LYS A 149 2.89 14.38 -4.12
CA LYS A 149 2.89 14.31 -5.60
C LYS A 149 1.67 13.58 -6.14
N LYS A 150 1.51 13.61 -7.45
CA LYS A 150 0.46 12.89 -8.18
C LYS A 150 1.06 11.72 -8.95
N TYR A 151 0.21 10.73 -9.26
CA TYR A 151 0.60 9.44 -9.82
C TYR A 151 -0.20 9.08 -11.06
N ASP A 152 0.40 8.25 -11.90
CA ASP A 152 -0.24 7.64 -13.07
C ASP A 152 -1.19 6.52 -12.68
N LEU A 153 -0.87 5.82 -11.59
CA LEU A 153 -1.68 4.73 -11.06
C LEU A 153 -1.57 4.72 -9.54
N ILE A 154 -2.70 4.61 -8.87
CA ILE A 154 -2.73 4.36 -7.42
C ILE A 154 -3.40 3.02 -7.18
N VAL A 155 -2.83 2.21 -6.29
CA VAL A 155 -3.33 0.89 -5.97
C VAL A 155 -3.51 0.72 -4.47
N THR A 156 -4.52 -0.03 -4.04
CA THR A 156 -4.71 -0.37 -2.62
C THR A 156 -5.51 -1.65 -2.42
N ASN A 157 -5.09 -2.44 -1.44
CA ASN A 157 -5.94 -3.42 -0.76
C ASN A 157 -6.27 -2.85 0.62
N PRO A 158 -7.33 -2.06 0.76
CA PRO A 158 -7.51 -1.21 1.94
C PRO A 158 -7.82 -2.02 3.21
N PRO A 159 -7.45 -1.51 4.40
CA PRO A 159 -7.66 -2.20 5.68
C PRO A 159 -9.14 -2.17 6.10
N ILE A 160 -9.93 -3.10 5.61
CA ILE A 160 -11.39 -3.15 5.85
C ILE A 160 -11.73 -3.17 7.35
N ARG A 161 -10.90 -3.85 8.16
CA ARG A 161 -11.10 -3.94 9.63
C ARG A 161 -10.91 -2.61 10.35
N ALA A 162 -10.22 -1.64 9.75
CA ALA A 162 -10.10 -0.28 10.27
C ALA A 162 -11.41 0.53 10.17
N GLY A 163 -12.40 -0.02 9.47
CA GLY A 163 -13.72 0.55 9.34
C GLY A 163 -13.91 1.45 8.12
N LYS A 164 -15.18 1.68 7.78
CA LYS A 164 -15.59 2.40 6.56
C LYS A 164 -14.96 3.80 6.44
N LYS A 165 -14.81 4.52 7.55
CA LYS A 165 -14.26 5.89 7.55
C LYS A 165 -12.81 5.91 7.06
N VAL A 166 -11.99 4.95 7.50
CA VAL A 166 -10.58 4.84 7.08
C VAL A 166 -10.51 4.43 5.61
N VAL A 167 -11.30 3.43 5.19
CA VAL A 167 -11.35 3.00 3.78
C VAL A 167 -11.73 4.17 2.88
N ASN A 168 -12.79 4.92 3.22
CA ASN A 168 -13.22 6.06 2.42
C ASN A 168 -12.17 7.18 2.38
N LYS A 169 -11.47 7.46 3.51
CA LYS A 169 -10.35 8.43 3.51
C LYS A 169 -9.30 8.01 2.47
N ILE A 170 -8.85 6.76 2.51
CA ILE A 170 -7.86 6.23 1.56
C ILE A 170 -8.34 6.40 0.11
N LEU A 171 -9.56 5.95 -0.20
CA LEU A 171 -10.07 6.00 -1.57
C LEU A 171 -10.25 7.43 -2.09
N PHE A 172 -10.80 8.33 -1.28
CA PHE A 172 -11.01 9.73 -1.70
C PHE A 172 -9.70 10.50 -1.82
N ASP A 173 -8.77 10.31 -0.89
CA ASP A 173 -7.45 10.95 -0.96
C ASP A 173 -6.66 10.41 -2.17
N ALA A 174 -6.73 9.10 -2.46
CA ALA A 174 -6.13 8.52 -3.65
C ALA A 174 -6.64 9.19 -4.94
N MET A 175 -7.96 9.40 -5.07
CA MET A 175 -8.52 10.07 -6.26
C MET A 175 -7.98 11.49 -6.46
N ARG A 176 -7.69 12.23 -5.38
CA ARG A 176 -7.11 13.58 -5.44
C ARG A 176 -5.63 13.61 -5.84
N HIS A 177 -4.93 12.49 -5.64
CA HIS A 177 -3.52 12.32 -5.98
C HIS A 177 -3.28 11.67 -7.35
N LEU A 178 -4.32 11.47 -8.15
CA LEU A 178 -4.19 11.02 -9.53
C LEU A 178 -3.86 12.17 -10.48
N LEU A 179 -3.07 11.87 -11.49
CA LEU A 179 -2.92 12.71 -12.67
C LEU A 179 -4.21 12.68 -13.54
N PRO A 180 -4.50 13.70 -14.35
CA PRO A 180 -5.64 13.66 -15.26
C PRO A 180 -5.63 12.44 -16.18
N GLY A 181 -6.78 11.76 -16.30
CA GLY A 181 -6.92 10.55 -17.10
C GLY A 181 -6.39 9.26 -16.47
N CYS A 182 -5.81 9.36 -15.27
CA CYS A 182 -5.25 8.23 -14.53
C CYS A 182 -6.27 7.58 -13.60
N SER A 183 -5.92 6.46 -12.95
CA SER A 183 -6.89 5.64 -12.25
C SER A 183 -6.41 5.10 -10.91
N LEU A 184 -7.37 4.96 -9.98
CA LEU A 184 -7.22 4.20 -8.75
C LEU A 184 -7.71 2.76 -8.97
N TRP A 185 -6.90 1.79 -8.57
CA TRP A 185 -7.25 0.37 -8.57
C TRP A 185 -7.32 -0.15 -7.15
N PHE A 186 -8.40 -0.84 -6.81
CA PHE A 186 -8.56 -1.35 -5.46
C PHE A 186 -9.37 -2.66 -5.43
N VAL A 187 -9.15 -3.43 -4.37
CA VAL A 187 -9.83 -4.70 -4.14
C VAL A 187 -10.61 -4.67 -2.84
N ILE A 188 -11.88 -5.07 -2.87
CA ILE A 188 -12.70 -5.28 -1.68
C ILE A 188 -13.58 -6.50 -1.88
N ARG A 189 -13.79 -7.31 -0.83
CA ARG A 189 -14.76 -8.41 -0.89
C ARG A 189 -16.19 -7.87 -0.98
N LYS A 190 -17.03 -8.56 -1.76
CA LYS A 190 -18.45 -8.22 -1.95
C LYS A 190 -19.19 -7.98 -0.61
N ASN A 191 -18.97 -8.87 0.37
CA ASN A 191 -19.59 -8.83 1.69
C ASN A 191 -18.85 -7.93 2.70
N GLN A 192 -17.77 -7.28 2.31
CA GLN A 192 -16.98 -6.39 3.16
C GLN A 192 -17.05 -4.92 2.71
N GLY A 193 -18.11 -4.53 2.01
CA GLY A 193 -18.39 -3.14 1.70
C GLY A 193 -18.10 -2.69 0.27
N ALA A 194 -17.78 -3.61 -0.68
CA ALA A 194 -17.49 -3.25 -2.08
C ALA A 194 -18.57 -2.36 -2.70
N LYS A 195 -19.85 -2.73 -2.55
CA LYS A 195 -20.99 -1.92 -3.06
C LYS A 195 -21.09 -0.54 -2.41
N SER A 196 -20.76 -0.44 -1.11
CA SER A 196 -20.74 0.84 -0.41
C SER A 196 -19.62 1.74 -0.93
N ALA A 197 -18.43 1.20 -1.13
CA ALA A 197 -17.28 1.95 -1.66
C ALA A 197 -17.57 2.49 -3.07
N ILE A 198 -18.19 1.68 -3.95
CA ILE A 198 -18.63 2.12 -5.27
C ILE A 198 -19.60 3.31 -5.14
N LYS A 199 -20.68 3.15 -4.38
CA LYS A 199 -21.68 4.20 -4.19
C LYS A 199 -21.08 5.48 -3.62
N ASP A 200 -20.18 5.35 -2.65
CA ASP A 200 -19.54 6.50 -2.00
C ASP A 200 -18.64 7.26 -3.00
N LEU A 201 -17.84 6.57 -3.84
CA LEU A 201 -17.03 7.18 -4.90
C LEU A 201 -17.91 7.83 -5.99
N GLU A 202 -18.95 7.15 -6.45
CA GLU A 202 -19.87 7.68 -7.46
C GLU A 202 -20.61 8.93 -6.96
N SER A 203 -20.94 9.00 -5.67
CA SER A 203 -21.55 10.18 -5.05
C SER A 203 -20.65 11.41 -5.05
N GLN A 204 -19.32 11.21 -5.16
CA GLN A 204 -18.31 12.26 -5.31
C GLN A 204 -18.02 12.61 -6.79
N GLY A 205 -18.75 12.00 -7.73
CA GLY A 205 -18.62 12.28 -9.16
C GLY A 205 -17.58 11.42 -9.89
N TYR A 206 -17.00 10.41 -9.26
CA TYR A 206 -16.10 9.47 -9.91
C TYR A 206 -16.86 8.37 -10.66
N VAL A 207 -16.22 7.78 -11.66
CA VAL A 207 -16.73 6.60 -12.36
C VAL A 207 -16.04 5.37 -11.79
N VAL A 208 -16.80 4.33 -11.42
CA VAL A 208 -16.24 3.10 -10.88
C VAL A 208 -16.65 1.91 -11.72
N GLU A 209 -15.67 1.19 -12.25
CA GLU A 209 -15.85 -0.04 -13.02
C GLU A 209 -15.44 -1.25 -12.19
N ILE A 210 -16.23 -2.32 -12.24
CA ILE A 210 -15.82 -3.62 -11.71
C ILE A 210 -15.20 -4.40 -12.86
N LEU A 211 -13.89 -4.55 -12.84
CA LEU A 211 -13.15 -5.21 -13.93
C LEU A 211 -13.11 -6.74 -13.77
N GLU A 212 -13.09 -7.22 -12.52
CA GLU A 212 -13.01 -8.63 -12.23
C GLU A 212 -13.77 -8.99 -10.95
N LYS A 213 -14.34 -10.20 -10.92
CA LYS A 213 -14.97 -10.80 -9.75
C LYS A 213 -14.43 -12.21 -9.59
N ASP A 214 -13.67 -12.45 -8.53
CA ASP A 214 -13.10 -13.76 -8.27
C ASP A 214 -13.19 -14.12 -6.79
N LYS A 215 -13.69 -15.32 -6.47
CA LYS A 215 -13.87 -15.86 -5.10
C LYS A 215 -14.42 -14.84 -4.09
N GLY A 216 -15.36 -14.00 -4.56
CA GLY A 216 -15.99 -12.97 -3.76
C GLY A 216 -15.21 -11.67 -3.63
N PHE A 217 -14.03 -11.54 -4.22
CA PHE A 217 -13.30 -10.29 -4.38
C PHE A 217 -13.79 -9.54 -5.62
N TYR A 218 -13.92 -8.24 -5.50
CA TYR A 218 -14.20 -7.32 -6.61
C TYR A 218 -12.96 -6.46 -6.84
N ILE A 219 -12.41 -6.53 -8.04
CA ILE A 219 -11.37 -5.63 -8.51
C ILE A 219 -12.05 -4.47 -9.21
N MET A 220 -11.78 -3.29 -8.71
CA MET A 220 -12.45 -2.07 -9.14
C MET A 220 -11.42 -1.05 -9.61
N LYS A 221 -11.80 -0.31 -10.66
CA LYS A 221 -11.06 0.82 -11.20
C LYS A 221 -11.91 2.07 -11.08
N ALA A 222 -11.40 3.10 -10.43
CA ALA A 222 -12.05 4.41 -10.33
C ALA A 222 -11.28 5.45 -11.15
N THR A 223 -12.03 6.30 -11.87
CA THR A 223 -11.50 7.39 -12.69
C THR A 223 -12.28 8.68 -12.45
N CYS A 224 -11.69 9.85 -12.77
CA CYS A 224 -12.44 11.10 -12.90
C CYS A 224 -13.37 11.02 -14.12
N LYS A 225 -14.49 11.73 -14.05
CA LYS A 225 -15.38 11.95 -15.22
C LYS A 225 -14.69 12.81 -16.24
#